data_4e71632004bf38a2baf93b0b77af380b
#
_entry.id   4e71632004bf38a2baf93b0b77af380b
#
_cell.length_a   1.000
_cell.length_b   1.000
_cell.length_c   1.000
_cell.angle_alpha   90.00
_cell.angle_beta   90.00
_cell.angle_gamma   90.00
#
_symmetry.space_group_name_H-M   'P 1'
#
loop_
_entity.id
_entity.type
_entity.pdbx_description
1 polymer ?
#
loop_
_entity_poly.entity_id
_entity_poly.type
_entity_poly.pdbx_seq_one_letter_code
_entity_poly.pdbx_strand_id
1 'polypeptide(L)'
;NFLRRREAIDFEYNGKYYSIRISKVLSYPQAFAAAVTQYSTLKTYSVAYIIDIGGFTIDVLKLRNGRPDLAVVESFEKGVITLYNSITSKCNALYARILEDCDEVIRNQPTVLPGEVQQLIRSMTGEFLSEFYNFLRERGIDVTTSKCVFAGGGSLLLRGMIERGNKVAFPIFIEDIHANAR
;
A
#
# COMPACT_ATOMS: atom_id res chain seq x y z
N ASN A 1 13.45 -16.36 17.34
CA ASN A 1 12.43 -15.46 17.89
C ASN A 1 13.01 -14.54 18.97
N PHE A 2 13.79 -13.56 18.53
CA PHE A 2 14.54 -12.65 19.41
C PHE A 2 13.65 -11.92 20.43
N LEU A 3 12.46 -11.48 20.00
CA LEU A 3 11.52 -10.72 20.86
C LEU A 3 10.77 -11.57 21.90
N ARG A 4 10.84 -12.90 21.87
CA ARG A 4 10.18 -13.79 22.85
C ARG A 4 11.08 -14.16 24.03
N ARG A 5 12.03 -13.31 24.40
CA ARG A 5 12.89 -13.52 25.57
C ARG A 5 12.08 -13.33 26.86
N ARG A 6 12.24 -14.24 27.81
CA ARG A 6 11.63 -14.14 29.15
C ARG A 6 12.43 -13.25 30.09
N GLU A 7 13.68 -12.98 29.75
CA GLU A 7 14.61 -12.19 30.57
C GLU A 7 14.39 -10.70 30.34
N ALA A 8 14.64 -9.88 31.38
CA ALA A 8 14.65 -8.43 31.24
C ALA A 8 15.81 -8.00 30.35
N ILE A 9 15.61 -6.94 29.61
CA ILE A 9 16.64 -6.27 28.82
C ILE A 9 17.02 -5.00 29.56
N ASP A 10 18.24 -4.99 30.09
CA ASP A 10 18.78 -3.87 30.83
C ASP A 10 19.68 -3.05 29.92
N PHE A 11 19.49 -1.73 29.86
CA PHE A 11 20.31 -0.82 29.06
C PHE A 11 20.33 0.58 29.65
N GLU A 12 21.33 1.36 29.25
CA GLU A 12 21.46 2.77 29.58
C GLU A 12 21.13 3.63 28.35
N TYR A 13 20.33 4.67 28.55
CA TYR A 13 20.02 5.64 27.53
C TYR A 13 20.00 7.04 28.15
N ASN A 14 20.79 7.97 27.59
CA ASN A 14 20.96 9.35 28.09
C ASN A 14 21.29 9.40 29.60
N GLY A 15 22.20 8.54 30.09
CA GLY A 15 22.65 8.50 31.47
C GLY A 15 21.59 7.95 32.46
N LYS A 16 20.52 7.34 31.97
CA LYS A 16 19.49 6.67 32.79
C LYS A 16 19.44 5.18 32.47
N TYR A 17 19.34 4.38 33.54
CA TYR A 17 19.18 2.94 33.42
C TYR A 17 17.72 2.56 33.22
N TYR A 18 17.49 1.65 32.29
CA TYR A 18 16.20 1.09 31.96
C TYR A 18 16.25 -0.42 32.02
N SER A 19 15.18 -1.02 32.57
CA SER A 19 14.95 -2.47 32.55
C SER A 19 13.57 -2.69 31.90
N ILE A 20 13.55 -3.35 30.74
CA ILE A 20 12.30 -3.65 30.03
C ILE A 20 12.09 -5.16 29.96
N ARG A 21 10.85 -5.58 30.14
CA ARG A 21 10.42 -6.95 29.95
C ARG A 21 9.32 -7.03 28.91
N ILE A 22 9.54 -7.83 27.87
CA ILE A 22 8.54 -8.08 26.84
C ILE A 22 7.62 -9.20 27.36
N SER A 23 6.43 -8.81 27.83
CA SER A 23 5.46 -9.75 28.41
C SER A 23 4.70 -10.54 27.34
N LYS A 24 4.49 -9.95 26.16
CA LYS A 24 3.74 -10.57 25.06
C LYS A 24 4.21 -10.02 23.71
N VAL A 25 4.32 -10.90 22.73
CA VAL A 25 4.56 -10.55 21.32
C VAL A 25 3.40 -11.09 20.51
N LEU A 26 2.73 -10.21 19.79
CA LEU A 26 1.67 -10.54 18.83
C LEU A 26 2.21 -10.23 17.43
N SER A 27 1.99 -11.15 16.51
CA SER A 27 2.33 -10.95 15.09
C SER A 27 1.04 -10.81 14.30
N TYR A 28 0.96 -9.75 13.52
CA TYR A 28 -0.14 -9.49 12.59
C TYR A 28 0.41 -9.29 11.17
N PRO A 29 -0.36 -9.60 10.13
CA PRO A 29 -0.03 -9.14 8.78
C PRO A 29 0.13 -7.62 8.76
N GLN A 30 1.13 -7.11 8.04
CA GLN A 30 1.45 -5.67 8.02
C GLN A 30 0.22 -4.83 7.63
N ALA A 31 -0.46 -5.20 6.56
CA ALA A 31 -1.66 -4.53 6.10
C ALA A 31 -2.80 -4.46 7.15
N PHE A 32 -2.86 -5.41 8.11
CA PHE A 32 -3.90 -5.42 9.15
C PHE A 32 -3.78 -4.26 10.14
N ALA A 33 -2.56 -3.82 10.46
CA ALA A 33 -2.35 -2.70 11.38
C ALA A 33 -3.01 -1.42 10.87
N ALA A 34 -2.89 -1.15 9.56
CA ALA A 34 -3.56 -0.03 8.92
C ALA A 34 -5.10 -0.13 9.01
N ALA A 35 -5.64 -1.35 8.87
CA ALA A 35 -7.09 -1.56 8.90
C ALA A 35 -7.72 -1.40 10.30
N VAL A 36 -6.94 -1.49 11.37
CA VAL A 36 -7.45 -1.32 12.74
C VAL A 36 -8.12 0.04 12.90
N THR A 37 -7.62 1.09 12.23
CA THR A 37 -8.22 2.43 12.24
C THR A 37 -9.65 2.45 11.66
N GLN A 38 -9.96 1.50 10.77
CA GLN A 38 -11.26 1.36 10.09
C GLN A 38 -12.06 0.15 10.60
N TYR A 39 -11.66 -0.46 11.72
CA TYR A 39 -12.23 -1.72 12.19
C TYR A 39 -13.73 -1.64 12.44
N SER A 40 -14.23 -0.55 13.01
CA SER A 40 -15.66 -0.35 13.27
C SER A 40 -16.51 -0.45 12.00
N THR A 41 -15.99 0.03 10.89
CA THR A 41 -16.62 -0.05 9.57
C THR A 41 -16.43 -1.44 8.96
N LEU A 42 -15.21 -1.97 9.00
CA LEU A 42 -14.86 -3.22 8.32
C LEU A 42 -15.57 -4.46 8.90
N LYS A 43 -15.84 -4.48 10.20
CA LYS A 43 -16.56 -5.58 10.85
C LYS A 43 -18.00 -5.74 10.39
N THR A 44 -18.60 -4.72 9.74
CA THR A 44 -19.98 -4.77 9.24
C THR A 44 -20.10 -5.47 7.88
N TYR A 45 -18.97 -5.70 7.20
CA TYR A 45 -18.93 -6.36 5.91
C TYR A 45 -18.54 -7.83 6.07
N SER A 46 -19.27 -8.72 5.38
CA SER A 46 -18.96 -10.16 5.34
C SER A 46 -17.58 -10.41 4.75
N VAL A 47 -17.22 -9.67 3.71
CA VAL A 47 -15.89 -9.67 3.07
C VAL A 47 -15.41 -8.25 2.85
N ALA A 48 -14.15 -8.00 3.17
CA ALA A 48 -13.44 -6.78 2.82
C ALA A 48 -11.98 -7.14 2.48
N TYR A 49 -11.32 -6.29 1.73
CA TYR A 49 -9.90 -6.42 1.40
C TYR A 49 -9.12 -5.22 1.91
N ILE A 50 -7.93 -5.48 2.42
CA ILE A 50 -6.94 -4.45 2.71
C ILE A 50 -5.87 -4.58 1.64
N ILE A 51 -5.54 -3.48 1.00
CA ILE A 51 -4.59 -3.38 -0.10
C ILE A 51 -3.55 -2.35 0.31
N ASP A 52 -2.37 -2.83 0.69
CA ASP A 52 -1.24 -1.99 1.11
C ASP A 52 -0.30 -1.79 -0.08
N ILE A 53 -0.34 -0.61 -0.68
CA ILE A 53 0.51 -0.28 -1.83
C ILE A 53 1.81 0.32 -1.32
N GLY A 54 2.83 -0.54 -1.26
CA GLY A 54 4.19 -0.19 -0.85
C GLY A 54 5.10 0.19 -2.01
N GLY A 55 6.38 0.41 -1.67
CA GLY A 55 7.43 0.70 -2.65
C GLY A 55 7.78 -0.50 -3.52
N PHE A 56 7.94 -1.67 -2.93
CA PHE A 56 8.40 -2.89 -3.61
C PHE A 56 7.26 -3.87 -3.91
N THR A 57 6.26 -3.94 -3.05
CA THR A 57 5.14 -4.89 -3.14
C THR A 57 3.81 -4.18 -2.98
N ILE A 58 2.75 -4.85 -3.43
CA ILE A 58 1.37 -4.56 -3.02
C ILE A 58 0.86 -5.78 -2.28
N ASP A 59 0.58 -5.62 -0.99
CA ASP A 59 0.11 -6.71 -0.15
C ASP A 59 -1.41 -6.65 0.01
N VAL A 60 -2.06 -7.81 -0.16
CA VAL A 60 -3.50 -7.93 -0.09
C VAL A 60 -3.90 -8.91 0.99
N LEU A 61 -4.72 -8.46 1.93
CA LEU A 61 -5.26 -9.26 3.01
C LEU A 61 -6.79 -9.27 2.93
N LYS A 62 -7.37 -10.46 2.93
CA LYS A 62 -8.81 -10.64 3.05
C LYS A 62 -9.25 -10.57 4.51
N LEU A 63 -10.35 -9.88 4.76
CA LEU A 63 -11.08 -9.93 6.02
C LEU A 63 -12.41 -10.63 5.84
N ARG A 64 -12.79 -11.45 6.84
CA ARG A 64 -14.15 -11.99 7.00
C ARG A 64 -14.75 -11.47 8.30
N ASN A 65 -15.83 -10.73 8.21
CA ASN A 65 -16.49 -10.09 9.37
C ASN A 65 -15.48 -9.32 10.26
N GLY A 66 -14.57 -8.58 9.62
CA GLY A 66 -13.51 -7.78 10.24
C GLY A 66 -12.31 -8.57 10.78
N ARG A 67 -12.26 -9.91 10.62
CA ARG A 67 -11.12 -10.74 11.06
C ARG A 67 -10.24 -11.13 9.88
N PRO A 68 -8.89 -11.13 10.05
CA PRO A 68 -7.98 -11.61 9.02
C PRO A 68 -8.27 -13.06 8.60
N ASP A 69 -8.45 -13.28 7.30
CA ASP A 69 -8.49 -14.61 6.70
C ASP A 69 -7.09 -14.93 6.17
N LEU A 70 -6.28 -15.57 7.01
CA LEU A 70 -4.88 -15.87 6.69
C LEU A 70 -4.71 -16.88 5.56
N ALA A 71 -5.77 -17.51 5.09
CA ALA A 71 -5.73 -18.36 3.91
C ALA A 71 -5.67 -17.54 2.61
N VAL A 72 -6.00 -16.24 2.67
CA VAL A 72 -5.99 -15.33 1.51
C VAL A 72 -5.13 -14.11 1.88
N VAL A 73 -3.82 -14.33 1.86
CA VAL A 73 -2.79 -13.29 1.96
C VAL A 73 -1.96 -13.38 0.68
N GLU A 74 -2.02 -12.34 -0.12
CA GLU A 74 -1.35 -12.29 -1.41
C GLU A 74 -0.37 -11.12 -1.45
N SER A 75 0.72 -11.27 -2.16
CA SER A 75 1.69 -10.22 -2.41
C SER A 75 1.94 -10.12 -3.91
N PHE A 76 1.75 -8.94 -4.47
CA PHE A 76 2.12 -8.61 -5.83
C PHE A 76 3.51 -7.99 -5.81
N GLU A 77 4.46 -8.68 -6.44
CA GLU A 77 5.91 -8.39 -6.40
C GLU A 77 6.30 -7.14 -7.23
N LYS A 78 5.37 -6.18 -7.35
CA LYS A 78 5.58 -4.91 -8.03
C LYS A 78 4.92 -3.79 -7.20
N GLY A 79 5.73 -2.93 -6.61
CA GLY A 79 5.27 -1.72 -5.95
C GLY A 79 5.57 -0.46 -6.78
N VAL A 80 5.35 0.72 -6.21
CA VAL A 80 5.50 2.00 -6.94
C VAL A 80 6.93 2.26 -7.41
N ILE A 81 7.95 1.70 -6.77
CA ILE A 81 9.34 1.79 -7.23
C ILE A 81 9.51 1.11 -8.59
N THR A 82 8.83 -0.02 -8.81
CA THR A 82 8.85 -0.70 -10.11
C THR A 82 8.22 0.16 -11.21
N LEU A 83 7.13 0.86 -10.88
CA LEU A 83 6.51 1.83 -11.77
C LEU A 83 7.48 2.97 -12.11
N TYR A 84 8.11 3.60 -11.12
CA TYR A 84 9.08 4.66 -11.32
C TYR A 84 10.28 4.22 -12.18
N ASN A 85 10.84 3.04 -11.90
CA ASN A 85 11.95 2.49 -12.70
C ASN A 85 11.54 2.29 -14.16
N SER A 86 10.32 1.81 -14.39
CA SER A 86 9.78 1.62 -15.74
C SER A 86 9.60 2.94 -16.47
N ILE A 87 9.05 3.96 -15.80
CA ILE A 87 8.89 5.31 -16.35
C ILE A 87 10.27 5.92 -16.69
N THR A 88 11.20 5.89 -15.76
CA THR A 88 12.56 6.46 -15.94
C THR A 88 13.28 5.78 -17.09
N SER A 89 13.17 4.45 -17.21
CA SER A 89 13.80 3.69 -18.30
C SER A 89 13.27 4.08 -19.67
N LYS A 90 11.95 4.37 -19.79
CA LYS A 90 11.33 4.76 -21.08
C LYS A 90 11.51 6.23 -21.43
N CYS A 91 11.64 7.10 -20.44
CA CYS A 91 11.71 8.54 -20.66
C CYS A 91 13.08 9.05 -21.11
N ASN A 92 14.10 8.21 -21.29
CA ASN A 92 15.48 8.58 -21.63
C ASN A 92 16.14 9.62 -20.69
N ALA A 93 17.46 9.61 -20.58
CA ALA A 93 18.27 10.47 -19.69
C ALA A 93 18.11 12.01 -19.91
N LEU A 94 17.34 12.45 -20.90
CA LEU A 94 17.03 13.85 -21.17
C LEU A 94 16.21 14.54 -20.07
N TYR A 95 15.56 13.77 -19.18
CA TYR A 95 14.67 14.31 -18.13
C TYR A 95 15.14 13.84 -16.75
N ALA A 96 16.30 14.32 -16.31
CA ALA A 96 16.88 14.02 -14.98
C ALA A 96 15.91 14.32 -13.81
N ARG A 97 14.92 15.20 -14.02
CA ARG A 97 13.92 15.60 -13.02
C ARG A 97 12.59 14.84 -13.11
N ILE A 98 12.48 13.86 -14.00
CA ILE A 98 11.21 13.11 -14.21
C ILE A 98 10.65 12.51 -12.91
N LEU A 99 11.51 12.04 -12.01
CA LEU A 99 11.06 11.44 -10.76
C LEU A 99 10.41 12.47 -9.82
N GLU A 100 10.90 13.71 -9.81
CA GLU A 100 10.35 14.79 -8.97
C GLU A 100 8.95 15.21 -9.47
N ASP A 101 8.76 15.26 -10.81
CA ASP A 101 7.51 15.71 -11.43
C ASP A 101 6.54 14.55 -11.76
N CYS A 102 6.97 13.28 -11.56
CA CYS A 102 6.14 12.11 -11.87
C CYS A 102 4.89 12.04 -11.00
N ASP A 103 5.03 12.38 -9.73
CA ASP A 103 3.95 12.38 -8.76
C ASP A 103 2.86 13.39 -9.13
N GLU A 104 3.25 14.60 -9.58
CA GLU A 104 2.31 15.63 -10.04
C GLU A 104 1.48 15.11 -11.22
N VAL A 105 2.13 14.43 -12.19
CA VAL A 105 1.43 13.86 -13.34
C VAL A 105 0.45 12.76 -12.91
N ILE A 106 0.88 11.85 -12.04
CA ILE A 106 0.04 10.74 -11.55
C ILE A 106 -1.15 11.28 -10.76
N ARG A 107 -0.94 12.30 -9.93
CA ARG A 107 -1.99 12.98 -9.15
C ARG A 107 -2.83 13.95 -9.98
N ASN A 108 -2.49 14.13 -11.26
CA ASN A 108 -3.12 15.10 -12.16
C ASN A 108 -2.97 16.55 -11.69
N GLN A 109 -1.82 16.88 -11.13
CA GLN A 109 -1.42 18.22 -10.72
C GLN A 109 -0.67 18.93 -11.84
N PRO A 110 -0.59 20.27 -11.82
CA PRO A 110 0.20 21.03 -12.78
C PRO A 110 1.69 20.63 -12.72
N THR A 111 2.31 20.50 -13.89
CA THR A 111 3.72 20.13 -14.04
C THR A 111 4.32 20.85 -15.23
N VAL A 112 5.65 21.00 -15.21
CA VAL A 112 6.44 21.58 -16.30
C VAL A 112 6.85 20.56 -17.38
N LEU A 113 6.53 19.27 -17.17
CA LEU A 113 6.86 18.23 -18.15
C LEU A 113 6.10 18.40 -19.45
N PRO A 114 6.75 18.09 -20.60
CA PRO A 114 6.09 18.10 -21.92
C PRO A 114 4.86 17.17 -21.95
N GLY A 115 3.83 17.55 -22.70
CA GLY A 115 2.56 16.82 -22.77
C GLY A 115 2.70 15.35 -23.17
N GLU A 116 3.61 15.04 -24.10
CA GLU A 116 3.94 13.66 -24.50
C GLU A 116 4.50 12.81 -23.35
N VAL A 117 5.37 13.42 -22.52
CA VAL A 117 5.93 12.75 -21.32
C VAL A 117 4.85 12.52 -20.28
N GLN A 118 3.98 13.52 -20.06
CA GLN A 118 2.84 13.36 -19.16
C GLN A 118 1.91 12.23 -19.62
N GLN A 119 1.64 12.14 -20.93
CA GLN A 119 0.80 11.08 -21.50
C GLN A 119 1.45 9.71 -21.32
N LEU A 120 2.75 9.60 -21.55
CA LEU A 120 3.52 8.37 -21.32
C LEU A 120 3.43 7.92 -19.85
N ILE A 121 3.66 8.83 -18.89
CA ILE A 121 3.55 8.53 -17.45
C ILE A 121 2.15 8.03 -17.10
N ARG A 122 1.09 8.69 -17.59
CA ARG A 122 -0.30 8.26 -17.36
C ARG A 122 -0.58 6.88 -17.95
N SER A 123 -0.11 6.60 -19.17
CA SER A 123 -0.26 5.28 -19.82
C SER A 123 0.40 4.18 -19.01
N MET A 124 1.66 4.38 -18.62
CA MET A 124 2.42 3.40 -17.83
C MET A 124 1.81 3.16 -16.45
N THR A 125 1.29 4.20 -15.81
CA THR A 125 0.58 4.07 -14.55
C THR A 125 -0.72 3.29 -14.72
N GLY A 126 -1.44 3.51 -15.83
CA GLY A 126 -2.63 2.74 -16.20
C GLY A 126 -2.33 1.26 -16.48
N GLU A 127 -1.22 0.97 -17.16
CA GLU A 127 -0.73 -0.40 -17.40
C GLU A 127 -0.40 -1.09 -16.07
N PHE A 128 0.34 -0.43 -15.18
CA PHE A 128 0.67 -0.92 -13.83
C PHE A 128 -0.57 -1.29 -13.03
N LEU A 129 -1.57 -0.41 -12.97
CA LEU A 129 -2.84 -0.69 -12.30
C LEU A 129 -3.61 -1.82 -12.98
N SER A 130 -3.55 -1.93 -14.30
CA SER A 130 -4.22 -3.01 -15.03
C SER A 130 -3.58 -4.37 -14.75
N GLU A 131 -2.26 -4.44 -14.66
CA GLU A 131 -1.55 -5.66 -14.24
C GLU A 131 -1.94 -6.04 -12.81
N PHE A 132 -2.01 -5.09 -11.89
CA PHE A 132 -2.44 -5.34 -10.52
C PHE A 132 -3.89 -5.86 -10.45
N TYR A 133 -4.82 -5.26 -11.18
CA TYR A 133 -6.21 -5.76 -11.22
C TYR A 133 -6.32 -7.15 -11.85
N ASN A 134 -5.49 -7.48 -12.84
CA ASN A 134 -5.42 -8.82 -13.40
C ASN A 134 -4.92 -9.83 -12.36
N PHE A 135 -3.86 -9.47 -11.61
CA PHE A 135 -3.36 -10.28 -10.51
C PHE A 135 -4.45 -10.59 -9.47
N LEU A 136 -5.26 -9.60 -9.07
CA LEU A 136 -6.36 -9.79 -8.14
C LEU A 136 -7.41 -10.77 -8.70
N ARG A 137 -7.79 -10.57 -9.96
CA ARG A 137 -8.79 -11.42 -10.63
C ARG A 137 -8.34 -12.87 -10.74
N GLU A 138 -7.08 -13.11 -11.08
CA GLU A 138 -6.50 -14.46 -11.19
C GLU A 138 -6.53 -15.22 -9.84
N ARG A 139 -6.54 -14.49 -8.73
CA ARG A 139 -6.64 -15.03 -7.36
C ARG A 139 -8.04 -15.04 -6.79
N GLY A 140 -9.04 -14.73 -7.61
CA GLY A 140 -10.44 -14.71 -7.19
C GLY A 140 -10.75 -13.57 -6.20
N ILE A 141 -9.96 -12.51 -6.19
CA ILE A 141 -10.17 -11.32 -5.36
C ILE A 141 -11.05 -10.34 -6.14
N ASP A 142 -12.32 -10.25 -5.72
CA ASP A 142 -13.28 -9.36 -6.36
C ASP A 142 -13.36 -8.01 -5.64
N VAL A 143 -12.73 -7.01 -6.25
CA VAL A 143 -12.75 -5.61 -5.78
C VAL A 143 -13.95 -4.82 -6.34
N THR A 144 -14.70 -5.40 -7.26
CA THR A 144 -15.84 -4.72 -7.90
C THR A 144 -17.11 -4.77 -7.06
N THR A 145 -17.20 -5.70 -6.12
CA THR A 145 -18.36 -5.87 -5.23
C THR A 145 -17.99 -5.79 -3.75
N SER A 146 -16.69 -5.88 -3.42
CA SER A 146 -16.21 -5.92 -2.04
C SER A 146 -15.73 -4.55 -1.56
N LYS A 147 -15.78 -4.33 -0.25
CA LYS A 147 -15.17 -3.18 0.41
C LYS A 147 -13.65 -3.30 0.35
N CYS A 148 -12.97 -2.27 -0.14
CA CYS A 148 -11.51 -2.21 -0.23
C CYS A 148 -10.96 -1.04 0.57
N VAL A 149 -9.98 -1.32 1.43
CA VAL A 149 -9.22 -0.32 2.18
C VAL A 149 -7.83 -0.26 1.59
N PHE A 150 -7.46 0.89 1.09
CA PHE A 150 -6.15 1.17 0.53
C PHE A 150 -5.27 1.85 1.58
N ALA A 151 -4.08 1.30 1.79
CA ALA A 151 -3.06 1.79 2.72
C ALA A 151 -1.72 1.94 2.00
N GLY A 152 -0.75 2.53 2.69
CA GLY A 152 0.59 2.77 2.18
C GLY A 152 0.71 4.02 1.30
N GLY A 153 1.94 4.52 1.15
CA GLY A 153 2.21 5.76 0.40
C GLY A 153 1.81 5.69 -1.07
N GLY A 154 1.96 4.52 -1.69
CA GLY A 154 1.56 4.27 -3.07
C GLY A 154 0.05 4.37 -3.29
N SER A 155 -0.75 4.07 -2.27
CA SER A 155 -2.21 4.19 -2.36
C SER A 155 -2.65 5.65 -2.51
N LEU A 156 -2.00 6.56 -1.80
CA LEU A 156 -2.28 8.01 -1.87
C LEU A 156 -1.79 8.60 -3.19
N LEU A 157 -0.66 8.12 -3.71
CA LEU A 157 -0.16 8.49 -5.03
C LEU A 157 -1.15 8.10 -6.13
N LEU A 158 -1.63 6.86 -6.10
CA LEU A 158 -2.48 6.27 -7.14
C LEU A 158 -3.98 6.54 -6.95
N ARG A 159 -4.39 7.15 -5.82
CA ARG A 159 -5.79 7.37 -5.43
C ARG A 159 -6.65 7.91 -6.57
N GLY A 160 -6.21 9.02 -7.18
CA GLY A 160 -6.98 9.66 -8.24
C GLY A 160 -7.19 8.77 -9.47
N MET A 161 -6.23 7.89 -9.79
CA MET A 161 -6.36 6.95 -10.90
C MET A 161 -7.26 5.75 -10.53
N ILE A 162 -7.16 5.26 -9.29
CA ILE A 162 -8.03 4.19 -8.79
C ILE A 162 -9.49 4.65 -8.76
N GLU A 163 -9.77 5.84 -8.23
CA GLU A 163 -11.12 6.40 -8.16
C GLU A 163 -11.71 6.65 -9.56
N ARG A 164 -10.95 7.29 -10.47
CA ARG A 164 -11.43 7.55 -11.85
C ARG A 164 -11.58 6.27 -12.68
N GLY A 165 -10.82 5.23 -12.37
CA GLY A 165 -10.87 3.95 -13.08
C GLY A 165 -12.16 3.15 -12.86
N ASN A 166 -12.93 3.46 -11.81
CA ASN A 166 -14.21 2.80 -11.46
C ASN A 166 -14.14 1.26 -11.43
N LYS A 167 -12.95 0.69 -11.19
CA LYS A 167 -12.74 -0.76 -11.10
C LYS A 167 -12.91 -1.28 -9.67
N VAL A 168 -12.94 -0.39 -8.69
CA VAL A 168 -13.14 -0.68 -7.27
C VAL A 168 -14.43 -0.01 -6.82
N ALA A 169 -15.40 -0.80 -6.34
CA ALA A 169 -16.74 -0.27 -6.04
C ALA A 169 -16.77 0.65 -4.81
N PHE A 170 -16.03 0.28 -3.76
CA PHE A 170 -16.12 0.96 -2.46
C PHE A 170 -14.73 1.19 -1.85
N PRO A 171 -13.88 2.04 -2.47
CA PRO A 171 -12.55 2.31 -1.95
C PRO A 171 -12.60 3.22 -0.72
N ILE A 172 -11.79 2.89 0.28
CA ILE A 172 -11.43 3.76 1.42
C ILE A 172 -9.92 3.94 1.36
N PHE A 173 -9.42 5.16 1.48
CA PHE A 173 -8.00 5.44 1.54
C PHE A 173 -7.61 5.86 2.95
N ILE A 174 -6.57 5.23 3.50
CA ILE A 174 -5.98 5.61 4.79
C ILE A 174 -4.93 6.68 4.53
N GLU A 175 -5.16 7.88 5.05
CA GLU A 175 -4.27 9.03 4.81
C GLU A 175 -3.01 9.00 5.68
N ASP A 176 -3.04 8.27 6.81
CA ASP A 176 -1.87 8.11 7.67
C ASP A 176 -0.90 7.07 7.07
N ILE A 177 0.17 7.55 6.46
CA ILE A 177 1.22 6.70 5.87
C ILE A 177 1.96 5.84 6.91
N HIS A 178 1.85 6.19 8.20
CA HIS A 178 2.44 5.43 9.31
C HIS A 178 1.45 4.48 10.00
N ALA A 179 0.24 4.31 9.45
CA ALA A 179 -0.79 3.45 10.02
C ALA A 179 -0.31 2.00 10.24
N ASN A 180 0.62 1.50 9.41
CA ASN A 180 1.22 0.18 9.55
C ASN A 180 2.26 0.07 10.68
N ALA A 181 2.72 1.19 11.25
CA ALA A 181 3.75 1.23 12.29
C ALA A 181 3.19 1.44 13.71
N ARG A 182 1.87 1.56 13.86
CA ARG A 182 1.18 1.79 15.14
C ARG A 182 0.75 0.53 15.86
#